data_07303ca2b0b65b7ebc3da1e835ad1724
#
_entry.id   07303ca2b0b65b7ebc3da1e835ad1724
#
_cell.length_a   1.000
_cell.length_b   1.000
_cell.length_c   1.000
_cell.angle_alpha   90.00
_cell.angle_beta   90.00
_cell.angle_gamma   90.00
#
_symmetry.space_group_name_H-M   'P 1'
#
loop_
_entity.id
_entity.type
_entity.pdbx_description
1 polymer ?
#
loop_
_entity_poly.entity_id
_entity_poly.type
_entity_poly.pdbx_seq_one_letter_code
_entity_poly.pdbx_strand_id
1 'polypeptide(L)'
;MNIRNGIAAAFSCLAGLFLFTTSDAAVINVPSNEASTISEAMVKVRMGDTVYAAPGVYKERVVMAPGVALISKSLFEAVIDGMGKGTVVEMSKNSTISGFEIRNGTIGIFSSSSGNEISQCRIVRNWQTGIITVRHLPKIQDNIIAFNRASGIQGWDVRSTSASINHNSIVYNGNHGVALGGSSEIIIENNVIAFNERFGLKILKEEEKIQVANNNFYKNLFSPTKPVPSGNFSFDPAFIAPRTNLNFMSDPAKCCKAKGSDDEDLGARLTY
;
A
#
# COMPACT_ATOMS: atom_id res chain seq x y z
N MET A 1 -15.23 -81.87 21.30
CA MET A 1 -13.90 -81.36 21.68
C MET A 1 -13.33 -80.61 20.48
N ASN A 2 -13.58 -79.34 20.36
CA ASN A 2 -13.19 -78.48 19.21
C ASN A 2 -12.36 -77.30 19.70
N ILE A 3 -11.10 -77.31 19.36
CA ILE A 3 -10.16 -76.23 19.64
C ILE A 3 -10.23 -75.26 18.47
N ARG A 4 -10.66 -74.03 18.68
CA ARG A 4 -10.59 -72.93 17.73
C ARG A 4 -9.35 -72.13 17.98
N ASN A 5 -8.42 -72.18 17.03
CA ASN A 5 -7.25 -71.27 16.97
C ASN A 5 -7.70 -69.89 16.49
N GLY A 6 -7.57 -68.91 17.33
CA GLY A 6 -7.70 -67.50 16.98
C GLY A 6 -6.40 -66.92 16.51
N ILE A 7 -6.30 -66.48 15.28
CA ILE A 7 -5.16 -65.71 14.75
C ILE A 7 -5.43 -64.25 15.09
N ALA A 8 -4.59 -63.69 15.95
CA ALA A 8 -4.57 -62.24 16.23
C ALA A 8 -3.72 -61.55 15.14
N ALA A 9 -4.35 -60.78 14.27
CA ALA A 9 -3.66 -59.93 13.33
C ALA A 9 -3.24 -58.62 14.05
N ALA A 10 -1.94 -58.45 14.23
CA ALA A 10 -1.35 -57.21 14.75
C ALA A 10 -1.32 -56.17 13.60
N PHE A 11 -2.19 -55.17 13.70
CA PHE A 11 -2.12 -53.96 12.84
C PHE A 11 -1.00 -53.07 13.40
N SER A 12 0.16 -53.05 12.72
CA SER A 12 1.22 -52.08 12.94
C SER A 12 0.82 -50.74 12.34
N CYS A 13 0.38 -49.77 13.16
CA CYS A 13 0.11 -48.40 12.76
C CYS A 13 1.44 -47.66 12.61
N LEU A 14 1.93 -47.52 11.38
CA LEU A 14 3.10 -46.67 11.06
C LEU A 14 2.65 -45.21 11.16
N ALA A 15 2.81 -44.59 12.31
CA ALA A 15 2.64 -43.14 12.47
C ALA A 15 3.82 -42.46 11.76
N GLY A 16 3.58 -42.02 10.54
CA GLY A 16 4.52 -41.17 9.81
C GLY A 16 4.67 -39.83 10.54
N LEU A 17 5.81 -39.64 11.19
CA LEU A 17 6.21 -38.39 11.79
C LEU A 17 6.51 -37.39 10.64
N PHE A 18 5.52 -36.59 10.25
CA PHE A 18 5.75 -35.42 9.38
C PHE A 18 6.53 -34.38 10.18
N LEU A 19 7.84 -34.36 10.02
CA LEU A 19 8.67 -33.25 10.47
C LEU A 19 8.34 -32.05 9.59
N PHE A 20 7.48 -31.18 10.07
CA PHE A 20 7.36 -29.83 9.52
C PHE A 20 8.64 -29.08 9.85
N THR A 21 9.59 -29.06 8.93
CA THR A 21 10.71 -28.12 9.03
C THR A 21 10.12 -26.72 8.84
N THR A 22 10.01 -25.95 9.90
CA THR A 22 9.80 -24.51 9.81
C THR A 22 11.05 -23.95 9.15
N SER A 23 10.97 -23.61 7.88
CA SER A 23 12.00 -22.81 7.23
C SER A 23 11.95 -21.43 7.87
N ASP A 24 13.04 -20.99 8.47
CA ASP A 24 13.16 -19.60 8.91
C ASP A 24 12.95 -18.67 7.71
N ALA A 25 12.33 -17.51 7.97
CA ALA A 25 12.12 -16.49 6.93
C ALA A 25 13.47 -16.04 6.38
N ALA A 26 13.66 -16.20 5.07
CA ALA A 26 14.89 -15.82 4.40
C ALA A 26 14.91 -14.32 4.09
N VAL A 27 16.12 -13.77 3.99
CA VAL A 27 16.36 -12.38 3.59
C VAL A 27 17.22 -12.37 2.34
N ILE A 28 16.70 -11.76 1.27
CA ILE A 28 17.45 -11.50 0.04
C ILE A 28 17.76 -10.01 -0.06
N ASN A 29 19.03 -9.67 -0.23
CA ASN A 29 19.44 -8.30 -0.53
C ASN A 29 19.57 -8.08 -2.04
N VAL A 30 19.13 -6.93 -2.54
CA VAL A 30 19.22 -6.56 -3.95
C VAL A 30 19.92 -5.20 -4.07
N PRO A 31 20.96 -5.06 -4.93
CA PRO A 31 21.62 -6.14 -5.66
C PRO A 31 22.51 -7.02 -4.75
N SER A 32 22.66 -8.27 -5.11
CA SER A 32 23.56 -9.22 -4.46
C SER A 32 23.98 -10.32 -5.46
N ASN A 33 24.84 -11.27 -5.00
CA ASN A 33 25.16 -12.45 -5.79
C ASN A 33 23.95 -13.38 -6.01
N GLU A 34 22.95 -13.28 -5.14
CA GLU A 34 21.73 -14.08 -5.26
C GLU A 34 20.74 -13.48 -6.25
N ALA A 35 20.62 -12.14 -6.27
CA ALA A 35 19.71 -11.44 -7.16
C ALA A 35 20.27 -10.05 -7.53
N SER A 36 20.39 -9.77 -8.81
CA SER A 36 20.83 -8.48 -9.32
C SER A 36 19.68 -7.48 -9.44
N THR A 37 18.44 -7.96 -9.56
CA THR A 37 17.22 -7.19 -9.69
C THR A 37 16.16 -7.61 -8.66
N ILE A 38 15.17 -6.73 -8.42
CA ILE A 38 14.04 -7.06 -7.54
C ILE A 38 13.22 -8.21 -8.14
N SER A 39 13.02 -8.19 -9.47
CA SER A 39 12.27 -9.25 -10.16
C SER A 39 12.95 -10.62 -10.05
N GLU A 40 14.27 -10.69 -10.11
CA GLU A 40 15.02 -11.93 -9.85
C GLU A 40 14.84 -12.41 -8.40
N ALA A 41 14.85 -11.51 -7.43
CA ALA A 41 14.59 -11.85 -6.03
C ALA A 41 13.18 -12.43 -5.87
N MET A 42 12.16 -11.80 -6.49
CA MET A 42 10.76 -12.25 -6.39
C MET A 42 10.52 -13.67 -6.90
N VAL A 43 11.35 -14.18 -7.80
CA VAL A 43 11.28 -15.58 -8.28
C VAL A 43 11.87 -16.57 -7.26
N LYS A 44 12.77 -16.12 -6.40
CA LYS A 44 13.53 -16.98 -5.47
C LYS A 44 12.93 -17.06 -4.07
N VAL A 45 12.18 -16.03 -3.68
CA VAL A 45 11.57 -15.92 -2.36
C VAL A 45 10.32 -16.78 -2.19
N ARG A 46 9.99 -17.07 -0.94
CA ARG A 46 8.81 -17.79 -0.49
C ARG A 46 7.99 -16.93 0.47
N MET A 47 6.80 -17.36 0.77
CA MET A 47 5.95 -16.73 1.78
C MET A 47 6.70 -16.61 3.13
N GLY A 48 6.68 -15.42 3.70
CA GLY A 48 7.38 -15.06 4.93
C GLY A 48 8.74 -14.42 4.70
N ASP A 49 9.34 -14.54 3.52
CA ASP A 49 10.64 -13.95 3.21
C ASP A 49 10.58 -12.43 3.05
N THR A 50 11.74 -11.79 3.19
CA THR A 50 11.91 -10.35 2.99
C THR A 50 12.97 -10.06 1.95
N VAL A 51 12.65 -9.14 1.02
CA VAL A 51 13.60 -8.59 0.04
C VAL A 51 13.96 -7.16 0.44
N TYR A 52 15.24 -6.91 0.70
CA TYR A 52 15.76 -5.56 0.93
C TYR A 52 16.42 -5.02 -0.31
N ALA A 53 15.95 -3.88 -0.82
CA ALA A 53 16.55 -3.17 -1.92
C ALA A 53 17.49 -2.06 -1.40
N ALA A 54 18.73 -2.07 -1.87
CA ALA A 54 19.67 -0.99 -1.62
C ALA A 54 19.29 0.29 -2.40
N PRO A 55 19.81 1.46 -2.02
CA PRO A 55 19.67 2.68 -2.81
C PRO A 55 20.04 2.47 -4.27
N GLY A 56 19.23 2.97 -5.20
CA GLY A 56 19.47 2.84 -6.63
C GLY A 56 18.19 2.92 -7.46
N VAL A 57 18.34 2.97 -8.78
CA VAL A 57 17.20 3.01 -9.72
C VAL A 57 17.05 1.65 -10.39
N TYR A 58 15.99 0.97 -10.06
CA TYR A 58 15.59 -0.33 -10.61
C TYR A 58 14.63 -0.07 -11.78
N LYS A 59 15.15 -0.16 -13.00
CA LYS A 59 14.36 0.04 -14.24
C LYS A 59 13.64 -1.25 -14.60
N GLU A 60 12.61 -1.55 -13.85
CA GLU A 60 11.85 -2.79 -13.99
C GLU A 60 10.39 -2.63 -13.56
N ARG A 61 9.56 -3.61 -13.86
CA ARG A 61 8.20 -3.75 -13.35
C ARG A 61 8.16 -5.01 -12.52
N VAL A 62 7.75 -4.86 -11.27
CA VAL A 62 7.83 -5.92 -10.27
C VAL A 62 6.47 -6.58 -10.07
N VAL A 63 6.41 -7.90 -10.22
CA VAL A 63 5.29 -8.71 -9.72
C VAL A 63 5.74 -9.33 -8.40
N MET A 64 5.08 -8.96 -7.33
CA MET A 64 5.46 -9.43 -5.99
C MET A 64 5.07 -10.89 -5.79
N ALA A 65 5.91 -11.63 -5.06
CA ALA A 65 5.56 -12.97 -4.62
C ALA A 65 4.56 -12.90 -3.44
N PRO A 66 3.65 -13.89 -3.31
CA PRO A 66 2.68 -13.93 -2.20
C PRO A 66 3.36 -14.02 -0.83
N GLY A 67 2.88 -13.24 0.13
CA GLY A 67 3.36 -13.24 1.50
C GLY A 67 4.76 -12.71 1.71
N VAL A 68 5.32 -11.97 0.76
CA VAL A 68 6.67 -11.43 0.80
C VAL A 68 6.65 -9.94 1.13
N ALA A 69 7.62 -9.51 1.95
CA ALA A 69 7.89 -8.11 2.20
C ALA A 69 9.00 -7.59 1.28
N LEU A 70 8.73 -6.50 0.55
CA LEU A 70 9.71 -5.76 -0.26
C LEU A 70 9.98 -4.41 0.40
N ILE A 71 11.20 -4.20 0.89
CA ILE A 71 11.56 -3.06 1.74
C ILE A 71 12.77 -2.33 1.16
N SER A 72 12.67 -1.02 1.02
CA SER A 72 13.84 -0.17 0.73
C SER A 72 14.70 -0.02 1.99
N LYS A 73 16.03 -0.18 1.86
CA LYS A 73 16.97 0.02 2.98
C LYS A 73 17.08 1.47 3.45
N SER A 74 16.76 2.40 2.57
CA SER A 74 16.76 3.84 2.86
C SER A 74 15.52 4.46 2.24
N LEU A 75 14.82 5.29 3.00
CA LEU A 75 13.55 5.87 2.61
C LEU A 75 13.65 6.63 1.27
N PHE A 76 12.89 6.19 0.27
CA PHE A 76 12.82 6.74 -1.10
C PHE A 76 14.10 6.68 -1.94
N GLU A 77 15.19 6.10 -1.44
CA GLU A 77 16.43 5.98 -2.19
C GLU A 77 16.46 4.76 -3.12
N ALA A 78 15.69 3.71 -2.83
CA ALA A 78 15.40 2.68 -3.81
C ALA A 78 14.20 3.13 -4.66
N VAL A 79 14.43 3.26 -5.96
CA VAL A 79 13.45 3.75 -6.93
C VAL A 79 13.07 2.64 -7.89
N ILE A 80 11.78 2.30 -7.98
CA ILE A 80 11.29 1.41 -9.03
C ILE A 80 10.72 2.29 -10.16
N ASP A 81 11.39 2.27 -11.31
CA ASP A 81 11.03 3.07 -12.48
C ASP A 81 10.41 2.19 -13.56
N GLY A 82 9.14 2.43 -13.86
CA GLY A 82 8.34 1.65 -14.82
C GLY A 82 8.65 1.95 -16.30
N MET A 83 9.61 2.83 -16.59
CA MET A 83 10.05 3.15 -17.95
C MET A 83 8.91 3.63 -18.88
N GLY A 84 7.93 4.32 -18.34
CA GLY A 84 6.76 4.82 -19.09
C GLY A 84 5.72 3.76 -19.47
N LYS A 85 5.77 2.54 -18.94
CA LYS A 85 4.92 1.43 -19.38
C LYS A 85 4.27 0.68 -18.23
N GLY A 86 3.03 0.26 -18.43
CA GLY A 86 2.31 -0.71 -17.60
C GLY A 86 2.25 -0.38 -16.10
N THR A 87 1.95 -1.37 -15.30
CA THR A 87 1.99 -1.29 -13.84
C THR A 87 3.43 -1.43 -13.33
N VAL A 88 3.86 -0.52 -12.45
CA VAL A 88 5.23 -0.57 -11.90
C VAL A 88 5.35 -1.70 -10.88
N VAL A 89 4.40 -1.78 -9.93
CA VAL A 89 4.35 -2.85 -8.94
C VAL A 89 2.98 -3.50 -8.96
N GLU A 90 2.93 -4.80 -9.18
CA GLU A 90 1.75 -5.63 -9.02
C GLU A 90 1.86 -6.43 -7.74
N MET A 91 0.91 -6.20 -6.82
CA MET A 91 0.91 -6.86 -5.51
C MET A 91 0.22 -8.21 -5.56
N SER A 92 0.81 -9.19 -4.89
CA SER A 92 0.22 -10.51 -4.63
C SER A 92 -0.38 -10.58 -3.22
N LYS A 93 -1.11 -11.67 -2.93
CA LYS A 93 -1.79 -11.86 -1.65
C LYS A 93 -0.82 -11.77 -0.46
N ASN A 94 -1.21 -11.04 0.59
CA ASN A 94 -0.45 -10.86 1.84
C ASN A 94 0.97 -10.29 1.61
N SER A 95 1.19 -9.50 0.57
CA SER A 95 2.49 -8.87 0.33
C SER A 95 2.53 -7.44 0.89
N THR A 96 3.73 -7.03 1.28
CA THR A 96 4.00 -5.69 1.82
C THR A 96 5.06 -5.00 0.98
N ILE A 97 4.86 -3.71 0.68
CA ILE A 97 5.88 -2.86 0.07
C ILE A 97 6.10 -1.60 0.91
N SER A 98 7.35 -1.27 1.20
CA SER A 98 7.68 -0.14 2.07
C SER A 98 8.96 0.60 1.66
N GLY A 99 8.94 1.94 1.79
CA GLY A 99 10.10 2.80 1.69
C GLY A 99 10.54 3.19 0.28
N PHE A 100 9.88 2.75 -0.77
CA PHE A 100 10.28 3.00 -2.17
C PHE A 100 9.76 4.32 -2.75
N GLU A 101 10.50 4.88 -3.72
CA GLU A 101 9.90 5.71 -4.74
C GLU A 101 9.41 4.83 -5.92
N ILE A 102 8.15 4.99 -6.33
CA ILE A 102 7.50 4.21 -7.39
C ILE A 102 6.98 5.19 -8.45
N ARG A 103 7.55 5.14 -9.64
CA ARG A 103 7.30 6.18 -10.65
C ARG A 103 7.33 5.69 -12.08
N ASN A 104 6.92 6.61 -12.97
CA ASN A 104 7.11 6.49 -14.41
C ASN A 104 6.54 5.19 -15.00
N GLY A 105 5.39 4.74 -14.47
CA GLY A 105 4.56 3.70 -15.07
C GLY A 105 3.25 4.26 -15.60
N THR A 106 2.42 3.43 -16.20
CA THR A 106 1.02 3.79 -16.43
C THR A 106 0.28 3.85 -15.10
N ILE A 107 0.44 2.82 -14.28
CA ILE A 107 -0.08 2.69 -12.92
C ILE A 107 1.11 2.51 -11.98
N GLY A 108 1.13 3.22 -10.85
CA GLY A 108 2.17 3.02 -9.85
C GLY A 108 2.08 1.65 -9.20
N ILE A 109 1.00 1.38 -8.46
CA ILE A 109 0.75 0.08 -7.81
C ILE A 109 -0.62 -0.44 -8.20
N PHE A 110 -0.69 -1.73 -8.54
CA PHE A 110 -1.94 -2.46 -8.72
C PHE A 110 -2.09 -3.52 -7.63
N SER A 111 -3.27 -3.60 -7.00
CA SER A 111 -3.60 -4.57 -5.97
C SER A 111 -5.00 -5.12 -6.18
N SER A 112 -5.12 -6.44 -6.32
CA SER A 112 -6.42 -7.13 -6.41
C SER A 112 -6.59 -8.24 -5.38
N SER A 113 -5.57 -8.46 -4.54
CA SER A 113 -5.51 -9.53 -3.56
C SER A 113 -5.62 -8.99 -2.14
N SER A 114 -6.14 -9.81 -1.22
CA SER A 114 -6.30 -9.45 0.19
C SER A 114 -5.00 -9.46 0.99
N GLY A 115 -5.00 -8.77 2.13
CA GLY A 115 -3.90 -8.77 3.10
C GLY A 115 -2.67 -7.96 2.69
N ASN A 116 -2.79 -7.10 1.69
CA ASN A 116 -1.69 -6.28 1.20
C ASN A 116 -1.51 -5.01 2.04
N GLU A 117 -0.25 -4.57 2.16
CA GLU A 117 0.11 -3.31 2.80
C GLU A 117 1.06 -2.49 1.93
N ILE A 118 0.78 -1.18 1.83
CA ILE A 118 1.58 -0.19 1.13
C ILE A 118 1.91 0.91 2.14
N SER A 119 3.18 1.02 2.53
CA SER A 119 3.57 1.96 3.57
C SER A 119 4.85 2.72 3.23
N GLN A 120 4.95 3.95 3.74
CA GLN A 120 6.15 4.80 3.62
C GLN A 120 6.71 4.92 2.18
N CYS A 121 5.84 4.77 1.18
CA CYS A 121 6.22 4.88 -0.23
C CYS A 121 5.96 6.28 -0.78
N ARG A 122 6.74 6.66 -1.78
CA ARG A 122 6.51 7.85 -2.61
C ARG A 122 6.08 7.40 -4.01
N ILE A 123 4.76 7.49 -4.29
CA ILE A 123 4.14 6.99 -5.52
C ILE A 123 3.80 8.20 -6.40
N VAL A 124 4.65 8.47 -7.38
CA VAL A 124 4.64 9.77 -8.06
C VAL A 124 4.82 9.66 -9.57
N ARG A 125 4.29 10.66 -10.30
CA ARG A 125 4.54 10.86 -11.74
C ARG A 125 4.21 9.64 -12.60
N ASN A 126 3.17 8.89 -12.24
CA ASN A 126 2.64 7.84 -13.09
C ASN A 126 1.65 8.44 -14.10
N TRP A 127 1.59 7.87 -15.30
CA TRP A 127 0.82 8.39 -16.43
C TRP A 127 -0.69 8.30 -16.25
N GLN A 128 -1.15 7.50 -15.32
CA GLN A 128 -2.54 7.44 -14.90
C GLN A 128 -2.62 7.55 -13.37
N THR A 129 -2.91 6.47 -12.70
CA THR A 129 -3.25 6.44 -11.28
C THR A 129 -2.05 6.00 -10.43
N GLY A 130 -1.92 6.59 -9.25
CA GLY A 130 -0.90 6.17 -8.28
C GLY A 130 -1.12 4.74 -7.80
N ILE A 131 -2.28 4.47 -7.20
CA ILE A 131 -2.67 3.14 -6.72
C ILE A 131 -4.03 2.78 -7.30
N ILE A 132 -4.13 1.63 -7.99
CA ILE A 132 -5.40 1.02 -8.37
C ILE A 132 -5.62 -0.23 -7.53
N THR A 133 -6.82 -0.37 -6.98
CA THR A 133 -7.25 -1.56 -6.28
C THR A 133 -8.58 -2.09 -6.82
N VAL A 134 -8.72 -3.41 -6.86
CA VAL A 134 -9.94 -4.11 -7.30
C VAL A 134 -10.31 -5.14 -6.24
N ARG A 135 -11.54 -5.11 -5.77
CA ARG A 135 -12.12 -5.98 -4.74
C ARG A 135 -11.51 -5.83 -3.35
N HIS A 136 -10.19 -5.82 -3.22
CA HIS A 136 -9.52 -5.76 -1.91
C HIS A 136 -8.66 -4.51 -1.81
N LEU A 137 -9.10 -3.55 -0.99
CA LEU A 137 -8.30 -2.38 -0.67
C LEU A 137 -7.18 -2.80 0.29
N PRO A 138 -5.91 -2.54 -0.04
CA PRO A 138 -4.81 -2.76 0.88
C PRO A 138 -4.88 -1.79 2.06
N LYS A 139 -4.12 -2.06 3.12
CA LYS A 139 -3.78 -1.06 4.11
C LYS A 139 -2.81 -0.07 3.45
N ILE A 140 -3.19 1.21 3.38
CA ILE A 140 -2.40 2.28 2.74
C ILE A 140 -2.08 3.31 3.81
N GLN A 141 -0.82 3.37 4.24
CA GLN A 141 -0.43 4.24 5.34
C GLN A 141 0.92 4.91 5.15
N ASP A 142 1.03 6.14 5.65
CA ASP A 142 2.28 6.91 5.68
C ASP A 142 2.92 7.13 4.30
N ASN A 143 2.11 7.22 3.23
CA ASN A 143 2.60 7.39 1.87
C ASN A 143 2.48 8.83 1.37
N ILE A 144 3.36 9.19 0.44
CA ILE A 144 3.22 10.35 -0.43
C ILE A 144 2.71 9.88 -1.79
N ILE A 145 1.51 10.31 -2.19
CA ILE A 145 0.89 9.93 -3.47
C ILE A 145 0.61 11.21 -4.26
N ALA A 146 1.51 11.56 -5.18
CA ALA A 146 1.47 12.89 -5.78
C ALA A 146 1.82 12.93 -7.27
N PHE A 147 1.32 13.94 -7.97
CA PHE A 147 1.62 14.21 -9.38
C PHE A 147 1.33 13.05 -10.34
N ASN A 148 0.43 12.14 -9.97
CA ASN A 148 -0.08 11.15 -10.91
C ASN A 148 -1.11 11.82 -11.83
N ARG A 149 -1.11 11.50 -13.12
CA ARG A 149 -1.95 12.21 -14.12
C ARG A 149 -3.44 11.92 -14.01
N ALA A 150 -3.82 10.86 -13.33
CA ALA A 150 -5.21 10.59 -12.94
C ALA A 150 -5.37 10.68 -11.42
N SER A 151 -6.06 9.75 -10.78
CA SER A 151 -6.31 9.77 -9.34
C SER A 151 -5.09 9.34 -8.52
N GLY A 152 -4.98 9.81 -7.29
CA GLY A 152 -4.00 9.28 -6.34
C GLY A 152 -4.29 7.82 -6.03
N ILE A 153 -5.49 7.54 -5.52
CA ILE A 153 -5.98 6.19 -5.21
C ILE A 153 -7.31 5.97 -5.92
N GLN A 154 -7.48 4.82 -6.57
CA GLN A 154 -8.73 4.41 -7.20
C GLN A 154 -9.10 2.98 -6.85
N GLY A 155 -10.27 2.78 -6.26
CA GLY A 155 -10.80 1.48 -5.88
C GLY A 155 -12.06 1.12 -6.67
N TRP A 156 -12.07 -0.07 -7.27
CA TRP A 156 -13.19 -0.62 -8.01
C TRP A 156 -13.76 -1.85 -7.32
N ASP A 157 -15.08 -1.89 -7.17
CA ASP A 157 -15.81 -3.04 -6.57
C ASP A 157 -15.18 -3.50 -5.23
N VAL A 158 -14.77 -2.52 -4.42
CA VAL A 158 -14.08 -2.80 -3.15
C VAL A 158 -15.04 -3.49 -2.19
N ARG A 159 -14.61 -4.63 -1.64
CA ARG A 159 -15.41 -5.50 -0.74
C ARG A 159 -14.63 -5.86 0.54
N SER A 160 -13.78 -4.98 0.99
CA SER A 160 -12.94 -5.21 2.17
C SER A 160 -13.72 -5.01 3.47
N THR A 161 -13.38 -5.77 4.49
CA THR A 161 -14.02 -5.69 5.84
C THR A 161 -13.15 -4.96 6.87
N SER A 162 -11.91 -4.58 6.52
CA SER A 162 -10.98 -3.89 7.42
C SER A 162 -9.88 -3.16 6.65
N ALA A 163 -10.29 -2.37 5.66
CA ALA A 163 -9.35 -1.59 4.86
C ALA A 163 -9.18 -0.19 5.44
N SER A 164 -7.98 0.36 5.37
CA SER A 164 -7.71 1.71 5.84
C SER A 164 -6.81 2.50 4.89
N ILE A 165 -7.12 3.79 4.79
CA ILE A 165 -6.27 4.80 4.16
C ILE A 165 -5.96 5.80 5.27
N ASN A 166 -4.74 5.74 5.82
CA ASN A 166 -4.39 6.45 7.03
C ASN A 166 -3.02 7.15 6.93
N HIS A 167 -2.89 8.37 7.46
CA HIS A 167 -1.65 9.14 7.46
C HIS A 167 -0.97 9.26 6.09
N ASN A 168 -1.72 9.49 5.02
CA ASN A 168 -1.13 9.72 3.70
C ASN A 168 -1.21 11.21 3.30
N SER A 169 -0.22 11.66 2.52
CA SER A 169 -0.27 12.91 1.79
C SER A 169 -0.63 12.63 0.33
N ILE A 170 -1.90 12.88 -0.04
CA ILE A 170 -2.46 12.56 -1.37
C ILE A 170 -2.75 13.87 -2.11
N VAL A 171 -1.79 14.31 -2.93
CA VAL A 171 -1.75 15.71 -3.35
C VAL A 171 -1.36 15.90 -4.81
N TYR A 172 -1.86 16.97 -5.43
CA TYR A 172 -1.52 17.36 -6.81
C TYR A 172 -1.71 16.24 -7.85
N ASN A 173 -2.70 15.37 -7.67
CA ASN A 173 -3.06 14.39 -8.70
C ASN A 173 -4.04 15.00 -9.70
N GLY A 174 -3.92 14.62 -10.97
CA GLY A 174 -4.67 15.22 -12.10
C GLY A 174 -6.14 14.83 -12.17
N ASN A 175 -6.66 14.10 -11.19
CA ASN A 175 -8.08 13.79 -11.06
C ASN A 175 -8.46 13.82 -9.55
N HIS A 176 -8.98 12.74 -9.00
CA HIS A 176 -9.35 12.63 -7.59
C HIS A 176 -8.15 12.34 -6.70
N GLY A 177 -8.16 12.84 -5.47
CA GLY A 177 -7.25 12.34 -4.45
C GLY A 177 -7.52 10.86 -4.20
N VAL A 178 -8.73 10.54 -3.73
CA VAL A 178 -9.23 9.18 -3.50
C VAL A 178 -10.58 9.02 -4.21
N ALA A 179 -10.76 7.95 -4.98
CA ALA A 179 -12.02 7.57 -5.58
C ALA A 179 -12.32 6.10 -5.28
N LEU A 180 -13.42 5.80 -4.59
CA LEU A 180 -13.77 4.45 -4.17
C LEU A 180 -15.19 4.09 -4.61
N GLY A 181 -15.37 2.84 -5.02
CA GLY A 181 -16.66 2.25 -5.35
C GLY A 181 -16.71 0.79 -4.94
N GLY A 182 -17.82 0.38 -4.35
CA GLY A 182 -18.01 -1.00 -3.88
C GLY A 182 -19.00 -1.06 -2.72
N SER A 183 -18.88 -2.06 -1.87
CA SER A 183 -19.66 -2.23 -0.64
C SER A 183 -18.72 -2.68 0.48
N SER A 184 -18.13 -1.73 1.20
CA SER A 184 -17.05 -2.02 2.15
C SER A 184 -17.15 -1.18 3.40
N GLU A 185 -16.58 -1.71 4.48
CA GLU A 185 -16.26 -0.93 5.67
C GLU A 185 -14.82 -0.42 5.52
N ILE A 186 -14.66 0.88 5.26
CA ILE A 186 -13.36 1.51 5.00
C ILE A 186 -13.19 2.66 5.98
N ILE A 187 -12.00 2.76 6.56
CA ILE A 187 -11.59 3.88 7.40
C ILE A 187 -10.65 4.77 6.59
N ILE A 188 -11.01 6.04 6.44
CA ILE A 188 -10.19 7.08 5.81
C ILE A 188 -9.96 8.15 6.85
N GLU A 189 -8.76 8.17 7.43
CA GLU A 189 -8.47 9.09 8.54
C GLU A 189 -7.03 9.61 8.51
N ASN A 190 -6.83 10.76 9.19
CA ASN A 190 -5.52 11.35 9.41
C ASN A 190 -4.75 11.70 8.13
N ASN A 191 -5.43 11.81 6.98
CA ASN A 191 -4.78 12.12 5.72
C ASN A 191 -4.77 13.63 5.44
N VAL A 192 -3.77 14.07 4.68
CA VAL A 192 -3.80 15.35 3.97
C VAL A 192 -4.14 15.07 2.51
N ILE A 193 -5.33 15.48 2.09
CA ILE A 193 -5.85 15.30 0.71
C ILE A 193 -6.05 16.69 0.12
N ALA A 194 -5.08 17.16 -0.67
CA ALA A 194 -5.08 18.55 -1.08
C ALA A 194 -4.62 18.77 -2.52
N PHE A 195 -5.07 19.87 -3.13
CA PHE A 195 -4.63 20.32 -4.45
C PHE A 195 -4.84 19.31 -5.59
N ASN A 196 -5.75 18.35 -5.45
CA ASN A 196 -6.11 17.45 -6.55
C ASN A 196 -7.06 18.16 -7.53
N GLU A 197 -6.93 17.86 -8.82
CA GLU A 197 -7.63 18.60 -9.89
C GLU A 197 -9.14 18.30 -9.97
N ARG A 198 -9.66 17.40 -9.12
CA ARG A 198 -11.09 17.16 -8.95
C ARG A 198 -11.46 17.02 -7.48
N PHE A 199 -12.14 15.94 -7.12
CA PHE A 199 -12.55 15.72 -5.73
C PHE A 199 -11.36 15.29 -4.86
N GLY A 200 -11.28 15.79 -3.64
CA GLY A 200 -10.39 15.21 -2.64
C GLY A 200 -10.78 13.76 -2.36
N LEU A 201 -12.06 13.53 -2.04
CA LEU A 201 -12.64 12.20 -1.86
C LEU A 201 -13.91 12.07 -2.72
N LYS A 202 -14.01 11.03 -3.54
CA LYS A 202 -15.18 10.67 -4.33
C LYS A 202 -15.64 9.26 -3.97
N ILE A 203 -16.85 9.15 -3.45
CA ILE A 203 -17.53 7.88 -3.22
C ILE A 203 -18.49 7.65 -4.38
N LEU A 204 -18.38 6.49 -5.03
CA LEU A 204 -19.13 6.19 -6.26
C LEU A 204 -20.51 5.57 -6.00
N LYS A 205 -20.77 5.00 -4.81
CA LYS A 205 -22.05 4.45 -4.40
C LYS A 205 -22.45 4.92 -3.01
N GLU A 206 -23.73 5.10 -2.76
CA GLU A 206 -24.23 5.68 -1.51
C GLU A 206 -24.32 4.69 -0.33
N GLU A 207 -24.28 3.40 -0.59
CA GLU A 207 -24.47 2.33 0.40
C GLU A 207 -23.19 1.94 1.15
N GLU A 208 -22.10 2.69 0.92
CA GLU A 208 -20.81 2.35 1.49
C GLU A 208 -20.72 2.81 2.96
N LYS A 209 -20.32 1.91 3.84
CA LYS A 209 -19.98 2.22 5.23
C LYS A 209 -18.53 2.74 5.29
N ILE A 210 -18.34 3.97 4.85
CA ILE A 210 -17.02 4.61 4.90
C ILE A 210 -17.00 5.59 6.07
N GLN A 211 -16.08 5.36 7.00
CA GLN A 211 -15.75 6.31 8.06
C GLN A 211 -14.72 7.29 7.56
N VAL A 212 -15.02 8.59 7.62
CA VAL A 212 -14.13 9.66 7.16
C VAL A 212 -13.96 10.66 8.29
N ALA A 213 -12.81 10.65 8.97
CA ALA A 213 -12.54 11.49 10.11
C ALA A 213 -11.10 12.01 10.13
N ASN A 214 -10.88 13.14 10.77
CA ASN A 214 -9.56 13.74 10.99
C ASN A 214 -8.72 13.95 9.71
N ASN A 215 -9.33 14.07 8.53
CA ASN A 215 -8.61 14.38 7.31
C ASN A 215 -8.61 15.87 7.04
N ASN A 216 -7.55 16.36 6.44
CA ASN A 216 -7.49 17.72 5.94
C ASN A 216 -7.77 17.75 4.42
N PHE A 217 -8.93 18.26 4.02
CA PHE A 217 -9.32 18.46 2.63
C PHE A 217 -9.09 19.92 2.24
N TYR A 218 -8.05 20.21 1.47
CA TYR A 218 -7.69 21.58 1.16
C TYR A 218 -7.49 21.83 -0.33
N LYS A 219 -8.16 22.85 -0.87
CA LYS A 219 -8.02 23.31 -2.28
C LYS A 219 -8.05 22.18 -3.33
N ASN A 220 -8.82 21.13 -3.13
CA ASN A 220 -9.23 20.26 -4.22
C ASN A 220 -10.26 21.02 -5.06
N LEU A 221 -10.30 20.82 -6.39
CA LEU A 221 -11.16 21.63 -7.28
C LEU A 221 -12.66 21.52 -6.91
N PHE A 222 -13.09 20.33 -6.49
CA PHE A 222 -14.44 20.10 -5.99
C PHE A 222 -14.41 19.61 -4.54
N SER A 223 -15.36 20.06 -3.76
CA SER A 223 -15.64 19.49 -2.44
C SER A 223 -15.96 18.00 -2.57
N PRO A 224 -15.82 17.21 -1.49
CA PRO A 224 -16.30 15.83 -1.46
C PRO A 224 -17.76 15.73 -1.95
N THR A 225 -18.13 14.65 -2.64
CA THR A 225 -19.48 14.43 -3.20
C THR A 225 -20.59 14.41 -2.15
N LYS A 226 -20.26 14.27 -0.90
CA LYS A 226 -21.14 14.48 0.28
C LYS A 226 -20.52 15.53 1.18
N PRO A 227 -21.30 16.22 2.03
CA PRO A 227 -20.71 17.06 3.05
C PRO A 227 -19.65 16.26 3.80
N VAL A 228 -18.46 16.84 3.94
CA VAL A 228 -17.40 16.21 4.73
C VAL A 228 -17.95 15.99 6.14
N PRO A 229 -17.95 14.77 6.67
CA PRO A 229 -18.45 14.52 8.00
C PRO A 229 -17.77 15.44 9.03
N SER A 230 -18.45 15.75 10.11
CA SER A 230 -17.87 16.48 11.24
C SER A 230 -16.58 15.82 11.69
N GLY A 231 -15.59 16.60 12.12
CA GLY A 231 -14.28 16.08 12.55
C GLY A 231 -13.22 16.02 11.45
N ASN A 232 -13.50 16.58 10.25
CA ASN A 232 -12.48 16.80 9.23
C ASN A 232 -12.13 18.29 9.12
N PHE A 233 -11.00 18.59 8.50
CA PHE A 233 -10.40 19.92 8.46
C PHE A 233 -10.30 20.44 7.03
N SER A 234 -10.13 21.78 6.92
CA SER A 234 -9.85 22.44 5.63
C SER A 234 -8.95 23.66 5.88
N PHE A 235 -7.66 23.41 6.05
CA PHE A 235 -6.66 24.47 6.21
C PHE A 235 -5.41 24.18 5.38
N ASP A 236 -4.61 25.23 5.13
CA ASP A 236 -3.38 25.08 4.33
C ASP A 236 -2.42 24.11 5.00
N PRO A 237 -2.07 22.99 4.34
CA PRO A 237 -1.15 22.02 4.90
C PRO A 237 0.29 22.53 5.05
N ALA A 238 0.61 23.71 4.51
CA ALA A 238 1.91 24.38 4.66
C ALA A 238 3.10 23.43 4.41
N PHE A 239 3.10 22.70 3.30
CA PHE A 239 4.14 21.73 2.99
C PHE A 239 5.55 22.35 2.97
N ILE A 240 6.54 21.63 3.50
CA ILE A 240 7.90 22.13 3.71
C ILE A 240 8.62 22.38 2.38
N ALA A 241 8.67 21.40 1.46
CA ALA A 241 9.37 21.51 0.19
C ALA A 241 8.68 20.68 -0.92
N PRO A 242 7.42 21.00 -1.27
CA PRO A 242 6.60 20.13 -2.12
C PRO A 242 7.09 20.02 -3.56
N ARG A 243 7.73 21.06 -4.09
CA ARG A 243 8.12 21.11 -5.51
C ARG A 243 9.57 20.74 -5.78
N THR A 244 10.45 20.97 -4.84
CA THR A 244 11.88 20.70 -4.98
C THR A 244 12.25 19.28 -4.63
N ASN A 245 11.82 18.80 -3.45
CA ASN A 245 12.23 17.51 -2.89
C ASN A 245 11.07 16.51 -2.82
N LEU A 246 9.86 16.86 -3.33
CA LEU A 246 8.64 16.09 -3.14
C LEU A 246 8.36 15.82 -1.64
N ASN A 247 8.77 16.73 -0.79
CA ASN A 247 8.50 16.65 0.64
C ASN A 247 7.13 17.25 0.92
N PHE A 248 6.13 16.40 1.04
CA PHE A 248 4.75 16.73 1.39
C PHE A 248 4.45 16.49 2.86
N MET A 249 5.44 16.55 3.72
CA MET A 249 5.22 16.68 5.14
C MET A 249 4.73 18.11 5.44
N SER A 250 3.74 18.23 6.28
CA SER A 250 3.28 19.54 6.74
C SER A 250 4.30 20.17 7.69
N ASP A 251 4.42 21.50 7.63
CA ASP A 251 5.21 22.22 8.62
C ASP A 251 4.46 22.20 9.96
N PRO A 252 4.95 21.49 10.98
CA PRO A 252 4.23 21.33 12.24
C PRO A 252 4.06 22.64 13.01
N ALA A 253 4.83 23.68 12.69
CA ALA A 253 4.65 25.01 13.27
C ALA A 253 3.47 25.77 12.65
N LYS A 254 3.01 25.39 11.47
CA LYS A 254 1.96 26.09 10.71
C LYS A 254 0.68 25.30 10.57
N CYS A 255 0.76 23.96 10.50
CA CYS A 255 -0.39 23.10 10.23
C CYS A 255 -0.26 21.73 10.85
N CYS A 256 -1.40 21.15 11.08
CA CYS A 256 -1.61 19.70 11.11
C CYS A 256 -1.01 18.97 12.32
N LYS A 257 -0.33 19.69 13.22
CA LYS A 257 0.27 19.12 14.42
C LYS A 257 -0.79 18.62 15.39
N ALA A 258 -0.63 17.38 15.86
CA ALA A 258 -1.51 16.72 16.83
C ALA A 258 -3.00 16.86 16.47
N LYS A 259 -3.35 16.69 15.19
CA LYS A 259 -4.74 16.75 14.68
C LYS A 259 -5.27 15.38 14.29
N GLY A 260 -4.43 14.35 14.29
CA GLY A 260 -4.82 12.97 14.08
C GLY A 260 -5.65 12.42 15.25
N SER A 261 -6.34 11.31 15.00
CA SER A 261 -7.11 10.58 16.01
C SER A 261 -6.23 9.93 17.09
N ASP A 262 -4.95 9.84 16.82
CA ASP A 262 -3.88 9.27 17.65
C ASP A 262 -2.97 10.35 18.27
N ASP A 263 -3.42 11.62 18.27
CA ASP A 263 -2.66 12.79 18.70
C ASP A 263 -1.37 13.07 17.88
N GLU A 264 -1.21 12.40 16.76
CA GLU A 264 -0.11 12.58 15.81
C GLU A 264 -0.43 13.63 14.73
N ASP A 265 0.55 13.96 13.92
CA ASP A 265 0.41 14.90 12.82
C ASP A 265 -0.39 14.30 11.67
N LEU A 266 -1.14 15.12 10.92
CA LEU A 266 -1.84 14.67 9.72
C LEU A 266 -0.88 14.50 8.55
N GLY A 267 -1.22 13.56 7.67
CA GLY A 267 -0.45 13.26 6.45
C GLY A 267 0.65 12.23 6.68
N ALA A 268 1.52 12.07 5.68
CA ALA A 268 2.57 11.06 5.71
C ALA A 268 3.56 11.29 6.86
N ARG A 269 3.76 10.28 7.66
CA ARG A 269 4.73 10.23 8.76
C ARG A 269 5.92 9.40 8.30
N LEU A 270 6.99 10.07 7.94
CA LEU A 270 8.15 9.43 7.35
C LEU A 270 9.21 9.23 8.43
N THR A 271 9.57 7.97 8.67
CA THR A 271 10.65 7.61 9.59
C THR A 271 11.92 7.35 8.77
N TYR A 272 12.95 8.17 9.01
CA TYR A 272 14.25 8.08 8.34
C TYR A 272 15.20 7.12 9.05
#